data_5ded20e569766df66f3fa026e4880263
#
_entry.id   5ded20e569766df66f3fa026e4880263
#
_cell.length_a   1.000
_cell.length_b   1.000
_cell.length_c   1.000
_cell.angle_alpha   90.00
_cell.angle_beta   90.00
_cell.angle_gamma   90.00
#
_symmetry.space_group_name_H-M   'P 1'
#
loop_
_entity.id
_entity.type
_entity.pdbx_description
1 polymer ?
#
loop_
_entity_poly.entity_id
_entity_poly.type
_entity_poly.pdbx_seq_one_letter_code
_entity_poly.pdbx_strand_id
1 'polypeptide(L)'
;MRLPPGFKLITLEKVDSTNNEAKRRAEMGAVSGTIVHASEQTHGRGRRGRQWYSPKGNLYFSLILRLPCSATEGLGISFVSATAMCDALAGIVSPMTEVTVKWPNDILINRRKVSGILLESATGLNGTLRWLIVGVGVNVSSFPGETEYPATSLRYEGVIGARPDDVLRAFMRHFKRWFDIWENDGFSSIRTAWLNRATGIGKTIKVRVSGKVFEGEFLDIGDDGSLLVERKTGETISIVTGDVFPSDEI
;
A
#
# COMPACT_ATOMS: atom_id res chain seq x y z
N MET A 1 21.33 8.24 3.36
CA MET A 1 20.32 7.51 4.20
C MET A 1 20.81 6.07 4.43
N ARG A 2 20.78 5.55 5.68
CA ARG A 2 21.15 4.13 5.96
C ARG A 2 19.88 3.29 5.92
N LEU A 3 19.81 2.30 5.04
CA LEU A 3 18.75 1.31 4.90
C LEU A 3 19.11 0.00 5.61
N PRO A 4 18.14 -0.88 5.92
CA PRO A 4 18.43 -2.24 6.38
C PRO A 4 19.31 -2.99 5.36
N PRO A 5 20.07 -3.99 5.80
CA PRO A 5 20.85 -4.86 4.89
C PRO A 5 19.95 -5.49 3.81
N GLY A 6 20.50 -5.70 2.61
CA GLY A 6 19.78 -6.28 1.48
C GLY A 6 19.02 -5.27 0.60
N PHE A 7 18.97 -3.99 0.99
CA PHE A 7 18.28 -2.95 0.20
C PHE A 7 19.27 -1.95 -0.39
N LYS A 8 19.05 -1.60 -1.68
CA LYS A 8 19.83 -0.63 -2.44
C LYS A 8 18.93 0.47 -2.97
N LEU A 9 19.27 1.72 -2.65
CA LEU A 9 18.53 2.91 -3.09
C LEU A 9 19.13 3.50 -4.36
N ILE A 10 18.24 3.80 -5.31
CA ILE A 10 18.49 4.60 -6.51
C ILE A 10 17.59 5.81 -6.42
N THR A 11 18.16 7.01 -6.39
CA THR A 11 17.41 8.27 -6.29
C THR A 11 17.45 9.00 -7.62
N LEU A 12 16.28 9.49 -8.05
CA LEU A 12 16.08 10.27 -9.25
C LEU A 12 15.40 11.60 -8.88
N GLU A 13 15.74 12.67 -9.59
CA GLU A 13 15.06 13.94 -9.44
C GLU A 13 13.63 13.87 -9.97
N LYS A 14 13.48 13.32 -11.16
CA LYS A 14 12.20 13.25 -11.89
C LYS A 14 12.13 11.98 -12.73
N VAL A 15 10.95 11.39 -12.78
CA VAL A 15 10.68 10.19 -13.60
C VAL A 15 9.22 10.21 -14.08
N ASP A 16 8.89 9.41 -15.08
CA ASP A 16 7.48 9.19 -15.46
C ASP A 16 6.70 8.55 -14.30
N SER A 17 7.16 7.39 -13.83
CA SER A 17 6.64 6.67 -12.67
C SER A 17 7.75 5.83 -12.06
N THR A 18 7.86 5.81 -10.73
CA THR A 18 8.83 4.93 -10.04
C THR A 18 8.54 3.46 -10.32
N ASN A 19 7.26 3.06 -10.49
CA ASN A 19 6.92 1.70 -10.91
C ASN A 19 7.39 1.38 -12.32
N ASN A 20 7.23 2.30 -13.28
CA ASN A 20 7.70 2.09 -14.65
C ASN A 20 9.23 1.96 -14.67
N GLU A 21 9.93 2.79 -13.93
CA GLU A 21 11.40 2.71 -13.84
C GLU A 21 11.84 1.44 -13.13
N ALA A 22 11.17 1.04 -12.04
CA ALA A 22 11.43 -0.22 -11.37
C ALA A 22 11.20 -1.41 -12.31
N LYS A 23 10.16 -1.37 -13.15
CA LYS A 23 9.91 -2.39 -14.17
C LYS A 23 11.04 -2.45 -15.19
N ARG A 24 11.45 -1.30 -15.76
CA ARG A 24 12.59 -1.25 -16.70
C ARG A 24 13.84 -1.88 -16.08
N ARG A 25 14.15 -1.55 -14.83
CA ARG A 25 15.31 -2.10 -14.11
C ARG A 25 15.16 -3.58 -13.79
N ALA A 26 13.98 -4.03 -13.40
CA ALA A 26 13.73 -5.44 -13.14
C ALA A 26 13.90 -6.30 -14.40
N GLU A 27 13.48 -5.80 -15.56
CA GLU A 27 13.68 -6.43 -16.87
C GLU A 27 15.15 -6.46 -17.28
N MET A 28 15.94 -5.44 -16.91
CA MET A 28 17.40 -5.39 -17.08
C MET A 28 18.19 -6.18 -16.03
N GLY A 29 17.53 -6.94 -15.15
CA GLY A 29 18.20 -7.82 -14.20
C GLY A 29 18.50 -7.20 -12.82
N ALA A 30 17.91 -6.06 -12.46
CA ALA A 30 18.07 -5.51 -11.11
C ALA A 30 17.74 -6.55 -10.04
N VAL A 31 18.57 -6.60 -8.99
CA VAL A 31 18.45 -7.58 -7.90
C VAL A 31 17.27 -7.27 -7.00
N SER A 32 16.78 -8.30 -6.28
CA SER A 32 15.81 -8.13 -5.19
C SER A 32 16.32 -7.13 -4.15
N GLY A 33 15.43 -6.31 -3.59
CA GLY A 33 15.78 -5.25 -2.64
C GLY A 33 16.22 -3.92 -3.31
N THR A 34 16.20 -3.83 -4.65
CA THR A 34 16.44 -2.54 -5.33
C THR A 34 15.26 -1.61 -5.16
N ILE A 35 15.50 -0.41 -4.64
CA ILE A 35 14.50 0.66 -4.44
C ILE A 35 14.76 1.77 -5.44
N VAL A 36 13.75 2.14 -6.20
CA VAL A 36 13.73 3.33 -7.07
C VAL A 36 12.92 4.41 -6.36
N HIS A 37 13.54 5.50 -5.99
CA HIS A 37 12.92 6.69 -5.40
C HIS A 37 13.00 7.86 -6.37
N ALA A 38 11.98 8.70 -6.43
CA ALA A 38 11.99 9.94 -7.18
C ALA A 38 11.39 11.10 -6.38
N SER A 39 11.94 12.30 -6.58
CA SER A 39 11.45 13.52 -5.96
C SER A 39 10.12 13.98 -6.57
N GLU A 40 9.87 13.64 -7.85
CA GLU A 40 8.68 14.01 -8.63
C GLU A 40 8.34 12.92 -9.65
N GLN A 41 7.03 12.69 -9.88
CA GLN A 41 6.57 11.84 -10.99
C GLN A 41 5.69 12.66 -11.95
N THR A 42 5.91 12.51 -13.26
CA THR A 42 5.06 13.17 -14.29
C THR A 42 3.80 12.37 -14.61
N HIS A 43 3.84 11.06 -14.40
CA HIS A 43 2.74 10.12 -14.66
C HIS A 43 2.62 9.12 -13.51
N GLY A 44 2.52 9.63 -12.28
CA GLY A 44 2.28 8.81 -11.10
C GLY A 44 1.00 7.99 -11.26
N ARG A 45 1.02 6.71 -10.86
CA ARG A 45 -0.06 5.77 -11.10
C ARG A 45 -0.62 5.20 -9.81
N GLY A 46 -1.94 5.11 -9.76
CA GLY A 46 -2.71 4.32 -8.81
C GLY A 46 -3.34 3.10 -9.47
N ARG A 47 -4.14 2.37 -8.72
CA ARG A 47 -4.92 1.22 -9.22
C ARG A 47 -5.94 1.65 -10.26
N ARG A 48 -6.27 0.72 -11.18
CA ARG A 48 -7.30 0.89 -12.23
C ARG A 48 -7.08 2.13 -13.09
N GLY A 49 -5.81 2.48 -13.38
CA GLY A 49 -5.47 3.61 -14.23
C GLY A 49 -5.67 4.99 -13.60
N ARG A 50 -6.02 5.08 -12.32
CA ARG A 50 -6.10 6.37 -11.61
C ARG A 50 -4.72 7.01 -11.52
N GLN A 51 -4.68 8.33 -11.60
CA GLN A 51 -3.46 9.10 -11.42
C GLN A 51 -3.13 9.24 -9.93
N TRP A 52 -1.84 9.16 -9.58
CA TRP A 52 -1.32 9.55 -8.28
C TRP A 52 -0.66 10.93 -8.39
N TYR A 53 -1.20 11.92 -7.68
CA TYR A 53 -0.66 13.27 -7.65
C TYR A 53 0.74 13.28 -7.03
N SER A 54 1.75 13.74 -7.79
CA SER A 54 3.15 13.46 -7.45
C SER A 54 4.09 14.68 -7.54
N PRO A 55 3.78 15.81 -6.85
CA PRO A 55 4.68 16.97 -6.79
C PRO A 55 5.88 16.71 -5.89
N LYS A 56 6.89 17.57 -5.97
CA LYS A 56 8.01 17.56 -5.02
C LYS A 56 7.54 17.74 -3.57
N GLY A 57 8.27 17.12 -2.63
CA GLY A 57 7.99 17.20 -1.20
C GLY A 57 7.20 16.03 -0.62
N ASN A 58 6.67 15.15 -1.46
CA ASN A 58 6.05 13.88 -1.07
C ASN A 58 7.00 12.70 -1.31
N LEU A 59 6.66 11.52 -0.85
CA LEU A 59 7.46 10.31 -1.05
C LEU A 59 6.88 9.45 -2.16
N TYR A 60 7.72 9.08 -3.13
CA TYR A 60 7.41 8.13 -4.19
C TYR A 60 8.56 7.17 -4.35
N PHE A 61 8.30 5.89 -4.16
CA PHE A 61 9.31 4.86 -4.40
C PHE A 61 8.67 3.56 -4.87
N SER A 62 9.49 2.72 -5.48
CA SER A 62 9.10 1.36 -5.88
C SER A 62 10.22 0.40 -5.51
N LEU A 63 9.86 -0.66 -4.78
CA LEU A 63 10.75 -1.73 -4.36
C LEU A 63 10.61 -2.91 -5.32
N ILE A 64 11.72 -3.41 -5.84
CA ILE A 64 11.78 -4.61 -6.67
C ILE A 64 12.05 -5.81 -5.76
N LEU A 65 11.19 -6.82 -5.87
CA LEU A 65 11.35 -8.11 -5.20
C LEU A 65 11.42 -9.25 -6.24
N ARG A 66 12.24 -10.26 -5.94
CA ARG A 66 12.29 -11.52 -6.68
C ARG A 66 12.02 -12.63 -5.69
N LEU A 67 10.81 -13.18 -5.75
CA LEU A 67 10.30 -14.13 -4.78
C LEU A 67 10.09 -15.48 -5.47
N PRO A 68 10.52 -16.60 -4.88
CA PRO A 68 10.30 -17.94 -5.41
C PRO A 68 8.89 -18.44 -5.08
N CYS A 69 7.86 -17.63 -5.38
CA CYS A 69 6.47 -17.95 -5.06
C CYS A 69 5.55 -17.66 -6.26
N SER A 70 4.31 -18.09 -6.17
CA SER A 70 3.26 -17.80 -7.16
C SER A 70 2.82 -16.32 -7.11
N ALA A 71 2.15 -15.86 -8.16
CA ALA A 71 1.58 -14.52 -8.18
C ALA A 71 0.53 -14.31 -7.07
N THR A 72 -0.24 -15.36 -6.75
CA THR A 72 -1.26 -15.31 -5.68
C THR A 72 -0.62 -15.13 -4.31
N GLU A 73 0.41 -15.92 -3.98
CA GLU A 73 1.17 -15.74 -2.72
C GLU A 73 1.81 -14.36 -2.64
N GLY A 74 2.32 -13.83 -3.77
CA GLY A 74 2.90 -12.50 -3.87
C GLY A 74 1.92 -11.36 -3.54
N LEU A 75 0.60 -11.57 -3.63
CA LEU A 75 -0.40 -10.57 -3.21
C LEU A 75 -0.30 -10.26 -1.71
N GLY A 76 0.14 -11.21 -0.90
CA GLY A 76 0.40 -11.00 0.54
C GLY A 76 1.36 -9.85 0.82
N ILE A 77 2.26 -9.53 -0.12
CA ILE A 77 3.20 -8.40 -0.01
C ILE A 77 2.48 -7.04 0.04
N SER A 78 1.26 -6.93 -0.50
CA SER A 78 0.43 -5.72 -0.33
C SER A 78 0.09 -5.49 1.14
N PHE A 79 -0.28 -6.56 1.83
CA PHE A 79 -0.64 -6.54 3.25
C PHE A 79 0.60 -6.31 4.14
N VAL A 80 1.72 -6.96 3.83
CA VAL A 80 3.04 -6.68 4.45
C VAL A 80 3.37 -5.20 4.35
N SER A 81 3.25 -4.64 3.15
CA SER A 81 3.57 -3.23 2.88
C SER A 81 2.62 -2.27 3.57
N ALA A 82 1.31 -2.58 3.60
CA ALA A 82 0.31 -1.75 4.27
C ALA A 82 0.53 -1.74 5.80
N THR A 83 0.76 -2.91 6.40
CA THR A 83 1.07 -3.06 7.83
C THR A 83 2.35 -2.30 8.19
N ALA A 84 3.40 -2.44 7.37
CA ALA A 84 4.67 -1.75 7.57
C ALA A 84 4.54 -0.22 7.46
N MET A 85 3.74 0.27 6.50
CA MET A 85 3.50 1.72 6.35
C MET A 85 2.65 2.26 7.50
N CYS A 86 1.64 1.52 7.95
CA CYS A 86 0.83 1.90 9.11
C CYS A 86 1.71 2.05 10.36
N ASP A 87 2.58 1.06 10.66
CA ASP A 87 3.51 1.13 11.79
C ASP A 87 4.52 2.27 11.65
N ALA A 88 5.03 2.50 10.44
CA ALA A 88 5.98 3.58 10.17
C ALA A 88 5.36 4.96 10.42
N LEU A 89 4.12 5.17 9.97
CA LEU A 89 3.41 6.44 10.16
C LEU A 89 2.95 6.62 11.60
N ALA A 90 2.47 5.58 12.27
CA ALA A 90 2.13 5.61 13.69
C ALA A 90 3.30 6.04 14.59
N GLY A 91 4.54 5.68 14.20
CA GLY A 91 5.75 6.13 14.89
C GLY A 91 6.18 7.58 14.57
N ILE A 92 5.55 8.24 13.61
CA ILE A 92 5.88 9.60 13.16
C ILE A 92 4.85 10.62 13.63
N VAL A 93 3.57 10.25 13.65
CA VAL A 93 2.48 11.13 14.10
C VAL A 93 2.36 11.17 15.62
N SER A 94 1.53 12.07 16.12
CA SER A 94 1.20 12.13 17.57
C SER A 94 0.57 10.79 18.02
N PRO A 95 0.84 10.32 19.24
CA PRO A 95 0.23 9.10 19.80
C PRO A 95 -1.32 9.11 19.82
N MET A 96 -1.93 10.30 19.81
CA MET A 96 -3.39 10.46 19.76
C MET A 96 -3.96 10.44 18.34
N THR A 97 -3.12 10.32 17.31
CA THR A 97 -3.54 10.32 15.91
C THR A 97 -3.86 8.89 15.48
N GLU A 98 -5.07 8.69 14.97
CA GLU A 98 -5.50 7.40 14.43
C GLU A 98 -4.78 7.13 13.11
N VAL A 99 -4.07 5.99 13.01
CA VAL A 99 -3.46 5.50 11.76
C VAL A 99 -4.01 4.10 11.49
N THR A 100 -4.69 3.92 10.36
CA THR A 100 -5.36 2.67 10.00
C THR A 100 -5.05 2.27 8.57
N VAL A 101 -5.32 1.00 8.26
CA VAL A 101 -5.29 0.48 6.89
C VAL A 101 -6.72 0.35 6.37
N LYS A 102 -6.91 0.65 5.09
CA LYS A 102 -8.19 0.46 4.39
C LYS A 102 -7.98 -0.51 3.23
N TRP A 103 -8.79 -1.55 3.17
CA TRP A 103 -8.73 -2.52 2.08
C TRP A 103 -8.96 -1.83 0.73
N PRO A 104 -8.20 -2.21 -0.28
CA PRO A 104 -7.15 -3.24 -0.23
C PRO A 104 -5.74 -2.70 0.04
N ASN A 105 -5.47 -1.39 -0.07
CA ASN A 105 -4.11 -0.89 -0.25
C ASN A 105 -3.89 0.56 0.20
N ASP A 106 -4.82 1.13 0.97
CA ASP A 106 -4.74 2.51 1.43
C ASP A 106 -4.36 2.59 2.91
N ILE A 107 -3.56 3.58 3.26
CA ILE A 107 -3.29 3.95 4.65
C ILE A 107 -3.95 5.29 4.92
N LEU A 108 -4.64 5.36 6.05
CA LEU A 108 -5.39 6.52 6.49
C LEU A 108 -4.78 7.12 7.75
N ILE A 109 -4.88 8.44 7.88
CA ILE A 109 -4.72 9.19 9.12
C ILE A 109 -6.03 9.93 9.37
N ASN A 110 -6.62 9.73 10.55
CA ASN A 110 -7.90 10.34 10.92
C ASN A 110 -8.95 10.17 9.81
N ARG A 111 -9.09 8.93 9.31
CA ARG A 111 -10.01 8.51 8.23
C ARG A 111 -9.74 9.16 6.86
N ARG A 112 -8.63 9.87 6.66
CA ARG A 112 -8.23 10.51 5.40
C ARG A 112 -7.02 9.81 4.80
N LYS A 113 -7.02 9.59 3.50
CA LYS A 113 -5.96 8.86 2.80
C LYS A 113 -4.64 9.65 2.77
N VAL A 114 -3.60 9.07 3.35
CA VAL A 114 -2.23 9.61 3.36
C VAL A 114 -1.30 8.83 2.44
N SER A 115 -1.54 7.54 2.23
CA SER A 115 -0.68 6.68 1.42
C SER A 115 -1.48 5.67 0.61
N GLY A 116 -0.91 5.25 -0.52
CA GLY A 116 -1.42 4.18 -1.35
C GLY A 116 -0.30 3.26 -1.83
N ILE A 117 -0.62 1.97 -1.97
CA ILE A 117 0.31 0.93 -2.41
C ILE A 117 -0.19 0.36 -3.74
N LEU A 118 0.71 0.14 -4.69
CA LEU A 118 0.42 -0.44 -6.00
C LEU A 118 1.38 -1.60 -6.28
N LEU A 119 0.85 -2.82 -6.32
CA LEU A 119 1.60 -3.98 -6.78
C LEU A 119 1.51 -4.13 -8.29
N GLU A 120 2.64 -4.44 -8.92
CA GLU A 120 2.73 -4.90 -10.31
C GLU A 120 3.71 -6.07 -10.38
N SER A 121 3.41 -7.06 -11.19
CA SER A 121 4.23 -8.26 -11.28
C SER A 121 4.36 -8.77 -12.71
N ALA A 122 5.38 -9.59 -12.95
CA ALA A 122 5.45 -10.46 -14.10
C ALA A 122 5.70 -11.90 -13.64
N THR A 123 5.05 -12.84 -14.31
CA THR A 123 5.22 -14.28 -14.07
C THR A 123 6.07 -14.92 -15.17
N GLY A 124 6.79 -15.97 -14.80
CA GLY A 124 7.47 -16.87 -15.73
C GLY A 124 6.54 -17.95 -16.28
N LEU A 125 7.10 -18.83 -17.11
CA LEU A 125 6.35 -19.91 -17.76
C LEU A 125 5.67 -20.88 -16.76
N ASN A 126 6.21 -21.01 -15.54
CA ASN A 126 5.71 -21.92 -14.50
C ASN A 126 4.73 -21.23 -13.52
N GLY A 127 4.24 -20.02 -13.83
CA GLY A 127 3.37 -19.26 -12.93
C GLY A 127 4.08 -18.64 -11.71
N THR A 128 5.40 -18.85 -11.55
CA THR A 128 6.20 -18.20 -10.50
C THR A 128 6.51 -16.76 -10.86
N LEU A 129 6.70 -15.93 -9.85
CA LEU A 129 7.07 -14.54 -10.03
C LEU A 129 8.48 -14.38 -10.59
N ARG A 130 8.60 -13.69 -11.73
CA ARG A 130 9.89 -13.19 -12.22
C ARG A 130 10.35 -11.97 -11.43
N TRP A 131 9.43 -11.09 -11.13
CA TRP A 131 9.58 -9.94 -10.26
C TRP A 131 8.22 -9.47 -9.76
N LEU A 132 8.25 -8.85 -8.59
CA LEU A 132 7.15 -8.12 -7.98
C LEU A 132 7.64 -6.70 -7.67
N ILE A 133 6.88 -5.69 -8.07
CA ILE A 133 7.16 -4.29 -7.78
C ILE A 133 6.13 -3.78 -6.78
N VAL A 134 6.63 -3.24 -5.68
CA VAL A 134 5.83 -2.59 -4.65
C VAL A 134 5.98 -1.09 -4.80
N GLY A 135 5.05 -0.45 -5.48
CA GLY A 135 4.97 1.00 -5.59
C GLY A 135 4.28 1.61 -4.38
N VAL A 136 4.87 2.64 -3.82
CA VAL A 136 4.34 3.35 -2.66
C VAL A 136 4.38 4.84 -2.88
N GLY A 137 3.21 5.49 -2.67
CA GLY A 137 3.09 6.93 -2.60
C GLY A 137 2.64 7.38 -1.21
N VAL A 138 3.31 8.38 -0.63
CA VAL A 138 2.92 8.97 0.65
C VAL A 138 2.82 10.49 0.51
N ASN A 139 1.70 11.03 0.91
CA ASN A 139 1.48 12.46 1.02
C ASN A 139 2.21 12.99 2.26
N VAL A 140 3.39 13.56 2.09
CA VAL A 140 4.19 14.12 3.18
C VAL A 140 3.88 15.61 3.34
N SER A 141 4.09 16.40 2.30
CA SER A 141 3.95 17.87 2.33
C SER A 141 2.62 18.36 1.79
N SER A 142 2.03 17.65 0.83
CA SER A 142 0.82 18.07 0.13
C SER A 142 -0.03 16.88 -0.31
N PHE A 143 -1.29 17.15 -0.63
CA PHE A 143 -2.25 16.17 -1.14
C PHE A 143 -3.18 16.84 -2.17
N PRO A 144 -3.85 16.10 -3.06
CA PRO A 144 -4.79 16.67 -4.02
C PRO A 144 -6.03 17.24 -3.30
N GLY A 145 -6.50 18.42 -3.74
CA GLY A 145 -7.63 19.11 -3.12
C GLY A 145 -8.97 18.41 -3.31
N GLU A 146 -9.19 17.86 -4.51
CA GLU A 146 -10.45 17.18 -4.86
C GLU A 146 -10.19 15.71 -5.11
N THR A 147 -10.74 14.84 -4.26
CA THR A 147 -10.63 13.39 -4.37
C THR A 147 -11.94 12.73 -3.98
N GLU A 148 -12.28 11.62 -4.63
CA GLU A 148 -13.48 10.83 -4.31
C GLU A 148 -13.48 10.31 -2.84
N TYR A 149 -12.30 10.05 -2.30
CA TYR A 149 -12.09 9.70 -0.90
C TYR A 149 -11.23 10.76 -0.23
N PRO A 150 -11.59 11.27 0.95
CA PRO A 150 -10.85 12.35 1.61
C PRO A 150 -9.37 12.04 1.72
N ALA A 151 -8.53 13.00 1.33
CA ALA A 151 -7.08 12.87 1.38
C ALA A 151 -6.47 13.79 2.46
N THR A 152 -5.26 13.47 2.89
CA THR A 152 -4.47 14.27 3.83
C THR A 152 -2.98 14.12 3.54
N SER A 153 -2.15 14.86 4.29
CA SER A 153 -0.69 14.74 4.32
C SER A 153 -0.17 14.80 5.74
N LEU A 154 1.04 14.29 5.97
CA LEU A 154 1.69 14.36 7.29
C LEU A 154 1.77 15.79 7.79
N ARG A 155 2.10 16.75 6.91
CA ARG A 155 2.15 18.16 7.25
C ARG A 155 0.80 18.72 7.70
N TYR A 156 -0.28 18.34 7.03
CA TYR A 156 -1.64 18.76 7.39
C TYR A 156 -2.09 18.15 8.72
N GLU A 157 -1.63 16.93 9.03
CA GLU A 157 -1.87 16.26 10.32
C GLU A 157 -0.91 16.73 11.44
N GLY A 158 -0.21 17.85 11.24
CA GLY A 158 0.61 18.50 12.27
C GLY A 158 2.07 18.06 12.31
N VAL A 159 2.54 17.16 11.44
CA VAL A 159 3.95 16.76 11.40
C VAL A 159 4.73 17.68 10.46
N ILE A 160 4.99 18.91 10.92
CA ILE A 160 5.56 20.00 10.09
C ILE A 160 6.98 19.68 9.60
N GLY A 161 7.78 18.95 10.37
CA GLY A 161 9.17 18.61 10.05
C GLY A 161 9.36 17.28 9.29
N ALA A 162 8.27 16.60 8.90
CA ALA A 162 8.37 15.31 8.18
C ALA A 162 9.08 15.47 6.84
N ARG A 163 10.07 14.60 6.61
CA ARG A 163 10.79 14.52 5.33
C ARG A 163 10.54 13.17 4.66
N PRO A 164 10.43 13.12 3.32
CA PRO A 164 10.25 11.87 2.57
C PRO A 164 11.28 10.78 2.95
N ASP A 165 12.54 11.16 3.13
CA ASP A 165 13.62 10.24 3.50
C ASP A 165 13.41 9.58 4.89
N ASP A 166 12.84 10.31 5.85
CA ASP A 166 12.58 9.77 7.19
C ASP A 166 11.44 8.76 7.15
N VAL A 167 10.41 9.05 6.36
CA VAL A 167 9.28 8.13 6.12
C VAL A 167 9.77 6.87 5.41
N LEU A 168 10.59 7.00 4.35
CA LEU A 168 11.16 5.85 3.65
C LEU A 168 12.00 4.98 4.58
N ARG A 169 12.84 5.60 5.41
CA ARG A 169 13.67 4.87 6.39
C ARG A 169 12.83 4.12 7.42
N ALA A 170 11.79 4.76 7.96
CA ALA A 170 10.86 4.15 8.90
C ALA A 170 10.13 2.97 8.24
N PHE A 171 9.56 3.19 7.05
CA PHE A 171 8.91 2.14 6.28
C PHE A 171 9.83 0.93 6.06
N MET A 172 11.06 1.13 5.58
CA MET A 172 11.95 0.03 5.25
C MET A 172 12.34 -0.83 6.46
N ARG A 173 12.42 -0.23 7.67
CA ARG A 173 12.64 -0.99 8.92
C ARG A 173 11.46 -1.90 9.24
N HIS A 174 10.23 -1.35 9.18
CA HIS A 174 9.01 -2.11 9.45
C HIS A 174 8.74 -3.13 8.34
N PHE A 175 8.99 -2.76 7.07
CA PHE A 175 8.86 -3.67 5.94
C PHE A 175 9.76 -4.90 6.09
N LYS A 176 11.05 -4.72 6.41
CA LYS A 176 11.97 -5.84 6.62
C LYS A 176 11.45 -6.78 7.71
N ARG A 177 10.98 -6.23 8.85
CA ARG A 177 10.42 -7.03 9.94
C ARG A 177 9.18 -7.82 9.51
N TRP A 178 8.21 -7.18 8.88
CA TRP A 178 6.97 -7.83 8.46
C TRP A 178 7.19 -8.78 7.28
N PHE A 179 8.15 -8.48 6.43
CA PHE A 179 8.58 -9.35 5.35
C PHE A 179 9.20 -10.64 5.89
N ASP A 180 10.07 -10.57 6.91
CA ASP A 180 10.66 -11.75 7.56
C ASP A 180 9.58 -12.61 8.23
N ILE A 181 8.58 -12.00 8.86
CA ILE A 181 7.43 -12.73 9.44
C ILE A 181 6.64 -13.43 8.32
N TRP A 182 6.39 -12.75 7.20
CA TRP A 182 5.71 -13.35 6.07
C TRP A 182 6.48 -14.53 5.47
N GLU A 183 7.80 -14.41 5.33
CA GLU A 183 8.64 -15.50 4.83
C GLU A 183 8.66 -16.72 5.76
N ASN A 184 8.65 -16.52 7.07
CA ASN A 184 8.76 -17.59 8.06
C ASN A 184 7.40 -18.19 8.44
N ASP A 185 6.38 -17.36 8.65
CA ASP A 185 5.10 -17.74 9.27
C ASP A 185 3.94 -17.71 8.25
N GLY A 186 4.20 -17.25 7.02
CA GLY A 186 3.20 -17.15 5.95
C GLY A 186 2.22 -15.98 6.12
N PHE A 187 1.17 -15.99 5.30
CA PHE A 187 0.20 -14.89 5.21
C PHE A 187 -0.68 -14.75 6.46
N SER A 188 -0.97 -15.82 7.18
CA SER A 188 -1.88 -15.81 8.36
C SER A 188 -1.46 -14.80 9.42
N SER A 189 -0.14 -14.73 9.75
CA SER A 189 0.40 -13.77 10.71
C SER A 189 0.26 -12.33 10.23
N ILE A 190 0.46 -12.11 8.92
CA ILE A 190 0.29 -10.78 8.29
C ILE A 190 -1.18 -10.37 8.27
N ARG A 191 -2.08 -11.31 7.92
CA ARG A 191 -3.53 -11.10 7.93
C ARG A 191 -4.00 -10.63 9.31
N THR A 192 -3.61 -11.34 10.37
CA THR A 192 -3.94 -10.96 11.75
C THR A 192 -3.42 -9.56 12.11
N ALA A 193 -2.17 -9.26 11.77
CA ALA A 193 -1.57 -7.96 12.03
C ALA A 193 -2.25 -6.83 11.26
N TRP A 194 -2.65 -7.08 10.02
CA TRP A 194 -3.37 -6.14 9.16
C TRP A 194 -4.77 -5.88 9.70
N LEU A 195 -5.52 -6.94 10.08
CA LEU A 195 -6.87 -6.84 10.64
C LEU A 195 -6.90 -5.99 11.91
N ASN A 196 -5.89 -6.13 12.78
CA ASN A 196 -5.75 -5.33 14.00
C ASN A 196 -5.56 -3.82 13.72
N ARG A 197 -5.26 -3.43 12.47
CA ARG A 197 -5.08 -2.04 12.02
C ARG A 197 -6.17 -1.58 11.06
N ALA A 198 -7.05 -2.50 10.67
CA ALA A 198 -8.02 -2.23 9.63
C ALA A 198 -9.15 -1.32 10.11
N THR A 199 -9.55 -0.39 9.26
CA THR A 199 -10.77 0.37 9.46
C THR A 199 -11.96 -0.36 8.87
N GLY A 200 -13.11 -0.28 9.53
CA GLY A 200 -14.39 -0.77 9.01
C GLY A 200 -14.75 -2.22 9.37
N ILE A 201 -13.91 -2.96 10.07
CA ILE A 201 -14.25 -4.32 10.55
C ILE A 201 -15.46 -4.27 11.47
N GLY A 202 -16.42 -5.17 11.28
CA GLY A 202 -17.69 -5.25 12.01
C GLY A 202 -18.63 -4.08 11.74
N LYS A 203 -18.35 -3.26 10.72
CA LYS A 203 -19.20 -2.13 10.32
C LYS A 203 -19.76 -2.34 8.94
N THR A 204 -20.93 -1.74 8.71
CA THR A 204 -21.48 -1.65 7.35
C THR A 204 -20.59 -0.76 6.50
N ILE A 205 -20.21 -1.28 5.35
CA ILE A 205 -19.40 -0.59 4.33
C ILE A 205 -20.12 -0.61 2.98
N LYS A 206 -19.82 0.36 2.13
CA LYS A 206 -20.18 0.33 0.72
C LYS A 206 -18.99 -0.20 -0.08
N VAL A 207 -19.25 -1.16 -0.96
CA VAL A 207 -18.23 -1.75 -1.83
C VAL A 207 -18.61 -1.54 -3.28
N ARG A 208 -17.69 -0.96 -4.05
CA ARG A 208 -17.86 -0.78 -5.50
C ARG A 208 -16.99 -1.78 -6.24
N VAL A 209 -17.66 -2.65 -7.01
CA VAL A 209 -17.03 -3.65 -7.88
C VAL A 209 -17.57 -3.48 -9.29
N SER A 210 -16.70 -3.26 -10.28
CA SER A 210 -17.09 -3.11 -11.70
C SER A 210 -18.26 -2.15 -11.95
N GLY A 211 -18.26 -1.01 -11.23
CA GLY A 211 -19.29 0.03 -11.35
C GLY A 211 -20.58 -0.23 -10.54
N LYS A 212 -20.77 -1.42 -9.99
CA LYS A 212 -21.90 -1.74 -9.10
C LYS A 212 -21.49 -1.46 -7.65
N VAL A 213 -22.40 -0.83 -6.89
CA VAL A 213 -22.23 -0.57 -5.46
C VAL A 213 -23.22 -1.42 -4.68
N PHE A 214 -22.76 -2.04 -3.60
CA PHE A 214 -23.61 -2.74 -2.64
C PHE A 214 -23.12 -2.46 -1.22
N GLU A 215 -23.99 -2.69 -0.24
CA GLU A 215 -23.69 -2.57 1.18
C GLU A 215 -23.60 -3.95 1.82
N GLY A 216 -22.77 -4.05 2.84
CA GLY A 216 -22.65 -5.23 3.67
C GLY A 216 -21.70 -4.99 4.84
N GLU A 217 -21.69 -5.90 5.79
CA GLU A 217 -20.80 -5.84 6.94
C GLU A 217 -19.42 -6.40 6.56
N PHE A 218 -18.35 -5.65 6.86
CA PHE A 218 -16.99 -6.13 6.69
C PHE A 218 -16.66 -7.15 7.78
N LEU A 219 -16.66 -8.43 7.44
CA LEU A 219 -16.38 -9.50 8.38
C LEU A 219 -14.89 -9.75 8.59
N ASP A 220 -14.17 -9.93 7.49
CA ASP A 220 -12.79 -10.45 7.55
C ASP A 220 -12.06 -10.29 6.21
N ILE A 221 -10.81 -10.75 6.16
CA ILE A 221 -10.00 -10.94 4.96
C ILE A 221 -9.78 -12.44 4.74
N GLY A 222 -10.05 -12.93 3.56
CA GLY A 222 -9.77 -14.31 3.17
C GLY A 222 -8.27 -14.63 3.10
N ASP A 223 -7.92 -15.91 3.04
CA ASP A 223 -6.53 -16.37 2.95
C ASP A 223 -5.84 -15.95 1.62
N ASP A 224 -6.61 -15.58 0.63
CA ASP A 224 -6.17 -15.01 -0.66
C ASP A 224 -6.09 -13.46 -0.64
N GLY A 225 -6.38 -12.82 0.50
CA GLY A 225 -6.45 -11.37 0.64
C GLY A 225 -7.76 -10.74 0.17
N SER A 226 -8.76 -11.53 -0.20
CA SER A 226 -10.09 -11.05 -0.57
C SER A 226 -10.82 -10.46 0.64
N LEU A 227 -11.66 -9.46 0.39
CA LEU A 227 -12.53 -8.87 1.39
C LEU A 227 -13.78 -9.76 1.58
N LEU A 228 -14.04 -10.21 2.79
CA LEU A 228 -15.23 -10.97 3.15
C LEU A 228 -16.31 -10.03 3.68
N VAL A 229 -17.46 -10.01 3.00
CA VAL A 229 -18.58 -9.10 3.31
C VAL A 229 -19.86 -9.89 3.47
N GLU A 230 -20.55 -9.72 4.59
CA GLU A 230 -21.89 -10.26 4.79
C GLU A 230 -22.93 -9.27 4.27
N ARG A 231 -23.80 -9.75 3.38
CA ARG A 231 -24.94 -8.99 2.89
C ARG A 231 -26.08 -8.99 3.90
N LYS A 232 -27.01 -8.05 3.78
CA LYS A 232 -28.26 -8.01 4.58
C LYS A 232 -29.08 -9.31 4.48
N THR A 233 -28.84 -10.14 3.47
CA THR A 233 -29.46 -11.46 3.29
C THR A 233 -28.84 -12.56 4.15
N GLY A 234 -27.74 -12.28 4.87
CA GLY A 234 -26.94 -13.27 5.59
C GLY A 234 -25.93 -14.03 4.70
N GLU A 235 -25.87 -13.71 3.40
CA GLU A 235 -24.90 -14.31 2.46
C GLU A 235 -23.54 -13.64 2.62
N THR A 236 -22.50 -14.45 2.86
CA THR A 236 -21.09 -13.97 2.82
C THR A 236 -20.54 -14.05 1.41
N ILE A 237 -20.02 -12.94 0.90
CA ILE A 237 -19.37 -12.85 -0.41
C ILE A 237 -17.89 -12.52 -0.27
N SER A 238 -17.07 -13.09 -1.15
CA SER A 238 -15.63 -12.81 -1.27
C SER A 238 -15.38 -11.86 -2.42
N ILE A 239 -14.63 -10.77 -2.17
CA ILE A 239 -14.34 -9.73 -3.13
C ILE A 239 -12.84 -9.59 -3.30
N VAL A 240 -12.34 -10.00 -4.46
CA VAL A 240 -10.90 -9.97 -4.77
C VAL A 240 -10.43 -8.56 -5.14
N THR A 241 -11.29 -7.73 -5.74
CA THR A 241 -10.93 -6.37 -6.18
C THR A 241 -12.13 -5.42 -6.08
N GLY A 242 -11.93 -4.27 -5.47
CA GLY A 242 -12.99 -3.28 -5.28
C GLY A 242 -12.43 -1.97 -4.71
N ASP A 243 -13.34 -1.03 -4.50
CA ASP A 243 -13.11 0.18 -3.70
C ASP A 243 -14.09 0.16 -2.53
N VAL A 244 -13.60 0.46 -1.32
CA VAL A 244 -14.40 0.46 -0.08
C VAL A 244 -14.60 1.90 0.39
N PHE A 245 -15.83 2.19 0.81
CA PHE A 245 -16.23 3.48 1.39
C PHE A 245 -16.99 3.23 2.70
N PRO A 246 -16.88 4.12 3.69
CA PRO A 246 -17.78 4.11 4.84
C PRO A 246 -19.25 4.24 4.39
N SER A 247 -20.18 3.63 5.12
CA SER A 247 -21.61 3.73 4.75
C SER A 247 -22.17 5.15 4.90
N ASP A 248 -21.53 5.95 5.74
CA ASP A 248 -21.98 7.29 6.13
C ASP A 248 -21.47 8.40 5.16
N GLU A 249 -20.61 8.05 4.21
CA GLU A 249 -19.98 8.97 3.26
C GLU A 249 -20.39 8.63 1.83
N ILE A 250 -21.55 9.09 1.40
CA ILE A 250 -21.89 9.43 -0.01
C ILE A 250 -23.05 10.42 -0.01
#